data_37ab6f945d8412272cbe6ddb310e3b93
#
_entry.id   37ab6f945d8412272cbe6ddb310e3b93
#
_cell.length_a   1.000
_cell.length_b   1.000
_cell.length_c   1.000
_cell.angle_alpha   90.00
_cell.angle_beta   90.00
_cell.angle_gamma   90.00
#
_symmetry.space_group_name_H-M   'P 1'
#
loop_
_entity.id
_entity.type
_entity.pdbx_description
1 polymer ?
#
loop_
_entity_poly.entity_id
_entity_poly.type
_entity_poly.pdbx_seq_one_letter_code
_entity_poly.pdbx_strand_id
1 'polypeptide(L)'
;MSLSVVYFSSVSENTHRFVEKLGLPAVRIPVHDRAEPLTVDEPYVLITPTYGGGRSATATGGGYVPKQVIRFLNDHHNRSLIRGVIAAGNTNFGEEFGMAGEIVAHKCGVPFLYRFELMGTADDVERVRDGLARFARTADEVLAT
;
A
#
# COMPACT_ATOMS: atom_id res chain seq x y z
N MET A 1 6.08 -5.99 18.62
CA MET A 1 6.40 -4.98 17.59
C MET A 1 5.11 -4.42 17.03
N SER A 2 4.98 -3.12 17.01
CA SER A 2 3.82 -2.53 16.37
C SER A 2 4.09 -2.40 14.88
N LEU A 3 3.08 -2.67 14.09
CA LEU A 3 3.14 -2.58 12.64
C LEU A 3 2.31 -1.38 12.21
N SER A 4 2.94 -0.41 11.59
CA SER A 4 2.23 0.78 11.15
C SER A 4 1.76 0.65 9.70
N VAL A 5 0.90 1.57 9.29
CA VAL A 5 0.41 1.65 7.92
C VAL A 5 1.05 2.87 7.26
N VAL A 6 1.58 2.69 6.07
CA VAL A 6 1.99 3.80 5.21
C VAL A 6 1.12 3.73 3.98
N TYR A 7 0.55 4.84 3.56
CA TYR A 7 -0.37 4.80 2.42
C TYR A 7 -0.22 6.01 1.52
N PHE A 8 -0.64 5.83 0.29
CA PHE A 8 -0.80 6.91 -0.68
C PHE A 8 -2.27 7.00 -1.07
N SER A 9 -2.78 8.19 -1.21
CA SER A 9 -4.13 8.41 -1.71
C SER A 9 -4.10 9.52 -2.76
N SER A 10 -4.76 9.26 -3.88
CA SER A 10 -4.89 10.23 -4.95
C SER A 10 -5.92 11.29 -4.61
N VAL A 11 -6.18 12.20 -5.55
CA VAL A 11 -7.15 13.29 -5.33
C VAL A 11 -8.57 12.78 -5.08
N SER A 12 -8.90 11.56 -5.49
CA SER A 12 -10.20 10.97 -5.20
C SER A 12 -10.41 10.68 -3.72
N GLU A 13 -9.31 10.55 -2.97
CA GLU A 13 -9.32 10.29 -1.54
C GLU A 13 -9.92 8.94 -1.13
N ASN A 14 -10.12 8.02 -2.07
CA ASN A 14 -10.69 6.72 -1.75
C ASN A 14 -9.82 5.90 -0.79
N THR A 15 -8.53 5.84 -1.04
CA THR A 15 -7.61 5.11 -0.16
C THR A 15 -7.53 5.77 1.22
N HIS A 16 -7.51 7.10 1.25
CA HIS A 16 -7.50 7.84 2.51
C HIS A 16 -8.74 7.51 3.36
N ARG A 17 -9.92 7.46 2.73
CA ARG A 17 -11.16 7.10 3.43
C ARG A 17 -11.11 5.69 3.99
N PHE A 18 -10.52 4.76 3.24
CA PHE A 18 -10.35 3.39 3.72
C PHE A 18 -9.44 3.35 4.95
N VAL A 19 -8.30 4.03 4.88
CA VAL A 19 -7.34 4.06 5.98
C VAL A 19 -7.94 4.72 7.23
N GLU A 20 -8.73 5.78 7.07
CA GLU A 20 -9.41 6.40 8.20
C GLU A 20 -10.34 5.43 8.90
N LYS A 21 -11.08 4.62 8.13
CA LYS A 21 -11.98 3.63 8.69
C LYS A 21 -11.26 2.52 9.43
N LEU A 22 -10.02 2.22 9.06
CA LEU A 22 -9.23 1.21 9.77
C LEU A 22 -8.95 1.63 11.21
N GLY A 23 -8.77 2.93 11.46
CA GLY A 23 -8.50 3.43 12.79
C GLY A 23 -7.14 3.03 13.36
N LEU A 24 -6.19 2.68 12.51
CA LEU A 24 -4.84 2.27 12.91
C LEU A 24 -3.86 3.43 12.71
N PRO A 25 -2.73 3.42 13.42
CA PRO A 25 -1.69 4.42 13.17
C PRO A 25 -1.25 4.36 11.71
N ALA A 26 -1.27 5.50 11.05
CA ALA A 26 -0.99 5.56 9.62
C ALA A 26 -0.25 6.85 9.26
N VAL A 27 0.65 6.74 8.29
CA VAL A 27 1.40 7.87 7.77
C VAL A 27 1.11 7.97 6.28
N ARG A 28 0.82 9.17 5.82
CA ARG A 28 0.46 9.42 4.42
C ARG A 28 1.65 9.87 3.59
N ILE A 29 1.87 9.24 2.45
CA ILE A 29 2.88 9.69 1.49
C ILE A 29 2.36 10.98 0.84
N PRO A 30 3.17 12.05 0.78
CA PRO A 30 2.72 13.31 0.20
C PRO A 30 2.33 13.18 -1.27
N VAL A 31 1.28 13.90 -1.65
CA VAL A 31 0.79 13.90 -3.04
C VAL A 31 1.67 14.75 -3.94
N HIS A 32 2.18 15.86 -3.42
CA HIS A 32 2.93 16.83 -4.22
C HIS A 32 4.41 16.47 -4.29
N ASP A 33 4.97 16.57 -5.50
CA ASP A 33 6.38 16.28 -5.75
C ASP A 33 7.32 17.24 -5.03
N ARG A 34 6.84 18.43 -4.68
CA ARG A 34 7.63 19.47 -3.99
C ARG A 34 7.74 19.24 -2.49
N ALA A 35 6.94 18.34 -1.94
CA ALA A 35 7.03 18.03 -0.52
C ALA A 35 8.35 17.30 -0.24
N GLU A 36 8.84 17.41 0.98
CA GLU A 36 10.01 16.66 1.39
C GLU A 36 9.69 15.16 1.31
N PRO A 37 10.65 14.35 0.85
CA PRO A 37 10.44 12.91 0.82
C PRO A 37 10.12 12.37 2.20
N LEU A 38 9.09 11.54 2.29
CA LEU A 38 8.74 10.88 3.53
C LEU A 38 9.75 9.79 3.83
N THR A 39 10.22 9.75 5.08
CA THR A 39 11.02 8.63 5.58
C THR A 39 10.34 8.07 6.81
N VAL A 40 10.45 6.76 6.99
CA VAL A 40 9.85 6.06 8.11
C VAL A 40 10.92 5.26 8.83
N ASP A 41 10.69 4.96 10.10
CA ASP A 41 11.67 4.26 10.93
C ASP A 41 11.12 2.97 11.55
N GLU A 42 9.90 2.60 11.21
CA GLU A 42 9.26 1.40 11.74
C GLU A 42 8.76 0.49 10.61
N PRO A 43 8.70 -0.81 10.85
CA PRO A 43 8.11 -1.72 9.87
C PRO A 43 6.67 -1.32 9.56
N TYR A 44 6.27 -1.48 8.30
CA TYR A 44 4.96 -1.03 7.86
C TYR A 44 4.36 -1.93 6.79
N VAL A 45 3.05 -1.82 6.64
CA VAL A 45 2.32 -2.36 5.50
C VAL A 45 1.93 -1.17 4.62
N LEU A 46 2.21 -1.29 3.33
CA LEU A 46 1.87 -0.25 2.35
C LEU A 46 0.45 -0.46 1.85
N ILE A 47 -0.34 0.61 1.80
CA ILE A 47 -1.65 0.60 1.15
C ILE A 47 -1.62 1.61 0.01
N THR A 48 -1.87 1.15 -1.20
CA THR A 48 -1.76 1.97 -2.41
C THR A 48 -2.93 1.74 -3.36
N PRO A 49 -3.41 2.79 -4.03
CA PRO A 49 -4.33 2.57 -5.14
C PRO A 49 -3.58 1.99 -6.34
N THR A 50 -4.32 1.41 -7.26
CA THR A 50 -3.80 0.98 -8.56
C THR A 50 -4.30 1.97 -9.58
N TYR A 51 -3.40 2.58 -10.34
CA TYR A 51 -3.79 3.43 -11.44
C TYR A 51 -4.10 2.55 -12.64
N GLY A 52 -5.23 2.80 -13.27
CA GLY A 52 -5.53 2.16 -14.54
C GLY A 52 -4.66 2.81 -15.59
N GLY A 53 -4.33 2.11 -16.58
CA GLY A 53 -3.69 2.79 -17.67
C GLY A 53 -2.45 2.17 -18.17
N GLY A 54 -2.53 0.89 -18.35
CA GLY A 54 -1.46 0.20 -19.02
C GLY A 54 -0.99 0.93 -20.26
N ARG A 55 -1.84 1.70 -20.91
CA ARG A 55 -1.46 2.45 -22.11
C ARG A 55 -0.58 3.65 -21.83
N SER A 56 -0.87 4.37 -20.79
CA SER A 56 -0.07 5.54 -20.41
C SER A 56 1.16 5.13 -19.64
N ALA A 57 1.23 3.90 -19.26
CA ALA A 57 2.35 3.33 -18.55
C ALA A 57 3.51 2.95 -19.44
N THR A 58 3.25 2.83 -20.60
CA THR A 58 4.14 2.55 -21.69
C THR A 58 5.59 2.40 -21.35
N ALA A 59 6.39 3.33 -21.74
CA ALA A 59 7.83 3.20 -21.76
C ALA A 59 8.46 2.99 -20.38
N THR A 60 7.82 3.44 -19.33
CA THR A 60 8.38 3.33 -17.98
C THR A 60 7.85 2.15 -17.18
N GLY A 61 6.78 1.52 -17.65
CA GLY A 61 6.15 0.43 -16.93
C GLY A 61 5.53 0.83 -15.60
N GLY A 62 5.45 2.13 -15.31
CA GLY A 62 5.06 2.62 -14.00
C GLY A 62 3.61 3.01 -13.84
N GLY A 63 2.75 2.74 -14.83
CA GLY A 63 1.40 3.27 -14.82
C GLY A 63 0.49 2.74 -13.73
N TYR A 64 0.71 1.53 -13.26
CA TYR A 64 -0.14 0.93 -12.24
C TYR A 64 0.19 1.44 -10.84
N VAL A 65 1.46 1.65 -10.56
CA VAL A 65 1.92 2.10 -9.26
C VAL A 65 2.09 3.61 -9.29
N PRO A 66 1.45 4.36 -8.39
CA PRO A 66 1.64 5.81 -8.36
C PRO A 66 3.12 6.19 -8.24
N LYS A 67 3.52 7.22 -8.95
CA LYS A 67 4.92 7.65 -8.92
C LYS A 67 5.40 8.05 -7.53
N GLN A 68 4.51 8.56 -6.69
CA GLN A 68 4.83 8.92 -5.32
C GLN A 68 5.19 7.67 -4.50
N VAL A 69 4.51 6.56 -4.75
CA VAL A 69 4.81 5.28 -4.09
C VAL A 69 6.15 4.75 -4.58
N ILE A 70 6.40 4.84 -5.89
CA ILE A 70 7.68 4.39 -6.45
C ILE A 70 8.83 5.17 -5.82
N ARG A 71 8.68 6.48 -5.71
CA ARG A 71 9.69 7.35 -5.13
C ARG A 71 9.95 7.03 -3.66
N PHE A 72 8.88 6.77 -2.91
CA PHE A 72 8.98 6.37 -1.51
C PHE A 72 9.76 5.06 -1.37
N LEU A 73 9.45 4.07 -2.20
CA LEU A 73 10.09 2.74 -2.15
C LEU A 73 11.48 2.73 -2.76
N ASN A 74 11.85 3.72 -3.55
CA ASN A 74 13.21 3.84 -4.08
C ASN A 74 14.19 4.28 -3.01
N ASP A 75 13.71 4.84 -1.91
CA ASP A 75 14.56 5.10 -0.74
C ASP A 75 14.88 3.76 -0.09
N HIS A 76 16.15 3.44 -0.02
CA HIS A 76 16.60 2.13 0.48
C HIS A 76 16.13 1.84 1.90
N HIS A 77 16.18 2.84 2.76
CA HIS A 77 15.75 2.70 4.16
C HIS A 77 14.26 2.39 4.23
N ASN A 78 13.43 3.17 3.53
CA ASN A 78 11.98 2.92 3.49
C ASN A 78 11.69 1.52 2.96
N ARG A 79 12.38 1.12 1.91
CA ARG A 79 12.17 -0.19 1.30
C ARG A 79 12.55 -1.33 2.24
N SER A 80 13.54 -1.14 3.07
CA SER A 80 13.97 -2.17 4.02
C SER A 80 12.92 -2.47 5.09
N LEU A 81 11.99 -1.56 5.31
CA LEU A 81 10.99 -1.67 6.37
C LEU A 81 9.62 -2.19 5.90
N ILE A 82 9.40 -2.32 4.59
CA ILE A 82 8.11 -2.82 4.10
C ILE A 82 7.95 -4.30 4.46
N ARG A 83 6.75 -4.66 4.93
CA ARG A 83 6.45 -6.04 5.33
C ARG A 83 5.33 -6.68 4.52
N GLY A 84 4.53 -5.86 3.85
CA GLY A 84 3.44 -6.35 3.04
C GLY A 84 2.80 -5.21 2.28
N VAL A 85 1.90 -5.53 1.34
CA VAL A 85 1.21 -4.53 0.54
C VAL A 85 -0.26 -4.88 0.40
N ILE A 86 -1.10 -3.85 0.45
CA ILE A 86 -2.54 -3.92 0.19
C ILE A 86 -2.81 -2.94 -0.94
N ALA A 87 -3.60 -3.34 -1.91
CA ALA A 87 -3.89 -2.47 -3.04
C ALA A 87 -5.38 -2.28 -3.23
N ALA A 88 -5.75 -1.03 -3.53
CA ALA A 88 -7.07 -0.70 -4.00
C ALA A 88 -7.06 -0.69 -5.52
N GLY A 89 -8.24 -0.80 -6.11
CA GLY A 89 -8.38 -0.75 -7.55
C GLY A 89 -9.82 -0.55 -7.95
N ASN A 90 -10.08 -0.80 -9.23
CA ASN A 90 -11.43 -0.70 -9.78
C ASN A 90 -11.64 -1.93 -10.66
N THR A 91 -12.67 -2.70 -10.38
CA THR A 91 -12.98 -3.93 -11.13
C THR A 91 -13.29 -3.66 -12.60
N ASN A 92 -13.61 -2.43 -12.97
CA ASN A 92 -13.79 -2.05 -14.37
C ASN A 92 -12.51 -2.21 -15.19
N PHE A 93 -11.35 -2.31 -14.55
CA PHE A 93 -10.08 -2.53 -15.23
C PHE A 93 -9.75 -4.02 -15.42
N GLY A 94 -10.64 -4.93 -15.00
CA GLY A 94 -10.46 -6.35 -15.19
C GLY A 94 -9.20 -6.90 -14.53
N GLU A 95 -8.32 -7.50 -15.33
CA GLU A 95 -7.10 -8.13 -14.83
C GLU A 95 -6.14 -7.14 -14.18
N GLU A 96 -6.28 -5.86 -14.45
CA GLU A 96 -5.43 -4.82 -13.86
C GLU A 96 -5.85 -4.46 -12.44
N PHE A 97 -6.97 -5.00 -11.97
CA PHE A 97 -7.46 -4.76 -10.63
C PHE A 97 -6.43 -5.22 -9.59
N GLY A 98 -5.93 -4.27 -8.81
CA GLY A 98 -4.95 -4.59 -7.78
C GLY A 98 -3.53 -4.79 -8.30
N MET A 99 -3.25 -4.49 -9.54
CA MET A 99 -1.93 -4.71 -10.15
C MET A 99 -0.80 -4.01 -9.41
N ALA A 100 -1.05 -2.84 -8.84
CA ALA A 100 -0.02 -2.14 -8.05
C ALA A 100 0.47 -3.01 -6.90
N GLY A 101 -0.43 -3.75 -6.25
CA GLY A 101 -0.07 -4.65 -5.17
C GLY A 101 0.82 -5.79 -5.65
N GLU A 102 0.50 -6.37 -6.78
CA GLU A 102 1.31 -7.45 -7.35
C GLU A 102 2.72 -6.98 -7.71
N ILE A 103 2.82 -5.79 -8.31
CA ILE A 103 4.11 -5.23 -8.71
C ILE A 103 4.98 -4.94 -7.48
N VAL A 104 4.41 -4.29 -6.48
CA VAL A 104 5.16 -3.96 -5.26
C VAL A 104 5.57 -5.24 -4.51
N ALA A 105 4.64 -6.19 -4.39
CA ALA A 105 4.92 -7.45 -3.72
C ALA A 105 6.10 -8.17 -4.37
N HIS A 106 6.10 -8.23 -5.69
CA HIS A 106 7.17 -8.89 -6.43
C HIS A 106 8.51 -8.16 -6.28
N LYS A 107 8.50 -6.85 -6.48
CA LYS A 107 9.75 -6.07 -6.44
C LYS A 107 10.35 -5.95 -5.05
N CYS A 108 9.53 -5.91 -4.03
CA CYS A 108 10.01 -5.78 -2.65
C CYS A 108 10.13 -7.12 -1.92
N GLY A 109 9.68 -8.21 -2.52
CA GLY A 109 9.77 -9.53 -1.91
C GLY A 109 8.87 -9.68 -0.69
N VAL A 110 7.68 -9.09 -0.72
CA VAL A 110 6.73 -9.12 0.39
C VAL A 110 5.38 -9.65 -0.07
N PRO A 111 4.54 -10.16 0.84
CA PRO A 111 3.24 -10.70 0.45
C PRO A 111 2.26 -9.60 0.03
N PHE A 112 1.40 -9.94 -0.94
CA PHE A 112 0.25 -9.14 -1.30
C PHE A 112 -0.90 -9.59 -0.40
N LEU A 113 -1.22 -8.78 0.60
CA LEU A 113 -2.08 -9.21 1.70
C LEU A 113 -3.57 -9.12 1.39
N TYR A 114 -4.01 -8.12 0.65
CA TYR A 114 -5.43 -7.91 0.39
C TYR A 114 -5.63 -6.94 -0.76
N ARG A 115 -6.76 -7.08 -1.47
CA ARG A 115 -7.19 -6.11 -2.48
C ARG A 115 -8.62 -5.69 -2.20
N PHE A 116 -8.95 -4.44 -2.48
CA PHE A 116 -10.30 -3.94 -2.32
C PHE A 116 -10.63 -2.94 -3.41
N GLU A 117 -11.92 -2.68 -3.62
CA GLU A 117 -12.37 -1.76 -4.66
C GLU A 117 -12.69 -0.40 -4.07
N LEU A 118 -12.22 0.66 -4.75
CA LEU A 118 -12.49 2.06 -4.40
C LEU A 118 -12.12 2.39 -2.95
N MET A 119 -13.10 2.74 -2.13
CA MET A 119 -12.85 3.06 -0.71
C MET A 119 -13.09 1.88 0.23
N GLY A 120 -13.35 0.70 -0.35
CA GLY A 120 -13.63 -0.50 0.42
C GLY A 120 -15.01 -0.49 1.06
N THR A 121 -15.48 -1.67 1.41
CA THR A 121 -16.72 -1.84 2.16
C THR A 121 -16.42 -1.96 3.65
N ALA A 122 -17.46 -1.94 4.48
CA ALA A 122 -17.30 -2.20 5.91
C ALA A 122 -16.67 -3.57 6.17
N ASP A 123 -17.03 -4.56 5.36
CA ASP A 123 -16.46 -5.89 5.44
C ASP A 123 -14.96 -5.89 5.11
N ASP A 124 -14.57 -5.14 4.07
CA ASP A 124 -13.15 -4.99 3.73
C ASP A 124 -12.37 -4.38 4.88
N VAL A 125 -12.90 -3.33 5.50
CA VAL A 125 -12.25 -2.68 6.64
C VAL A 125 -12.03 -3.67 7.78
N GLU A 126 -13.05 -4.44 8.11
CA GLU A 126 -12.98 -5.41 9.19
C GLU A 126 -11.97 -6.51 8.92
N ARG A 127 -11.98 -7.05 7.70
CA ARG A 127 -11.05 -8.09 7.29
C ARG A 127 -9.61 -7.61 7.30
N VAL A 128 -9.37 -6.41 6.83
CA VAL A 128 -8.02 -5.85 6.82
C VAL A 128 -7.55 -5.58 8.24
N ARG A 129 -8.41 -5.01 9.08
CA ARG A 129 -8.05 -4.75 10.48
C ARG A 129 -7.65 -6.03 11.20
N ASP A 130 -8.47 -7.06 11.08
CA ASP A 130 -8.21 -8.36 11.71
C ASP A 130 -6.98 -9.02 11.12
N GLY A 131 -6.84 -8.96 9.80
CA GLY A 131 -5.70 -9.53 9.09
C GLY A 131 -4.38 -8.87 9.49
N LEU A 132 -4.37 -7.56 9.63
CA LEU A 132 -3.16 -6.83 10.04
C LEU A 132 -2.79 -7.16 11.48
N ALA A 133 -3.78 -7.32 12.37
CA ALA A 133 -3.52 -7.71 13.74
C ALA A 133 -2.86 -9.09 13.80
N ARG A 134 -3.36 -10.05 13.04
CA ARG A 134 -2.75 -11.38 12.95
C ARG A 134 -1.37 -11.35 12.32
N PHE A 135 -1.21 -10.56 11.28
CA PHE A 135 0.06 -10.43 10.58
C PHE A 135 1.13 -9.85 11.50
N ALA A 136 0.79 -8.84 12.29
CA ALA A 136 1.71 -8.25 13.26
C ALA A 136 2.14 -9.27 14.32
N ARG A 137 1.22 -10.08 14.82
CA ARG A 137 1.54 -11.13 15.78
C ARG A 137 2.49 -12.18 15.20
N THR A 138 2.22 -12.60 13.98
CA THR A 138 3.08 -13.57 13.29
C THR A 138 4.49 -13.03 13.12
N ALA A 139 4.63 -11.76 12.75
CA ALA A 139 5.92 -11.13 12.61
C ALA A 139 6.68 -11.08 13.94
N ASP A 140 5.97 -10.78 15.03
CA ASP A 140 6.57 -10.76 16.37
C ASP A 140 7.05 -12.15 16.79
N GLU A 141 6.28 -13.18 16.51
CA GLU A 141 6.64 -14.57 16.80
C GLU A 141 7.91 -14.99 16.06
N VAL A 142 8.01 -14.64 14.78
CA VAL A 142 9.19 -14.93 13.97
C VAL A 142 10.42 -14.24 14.54
N LEU A 143 10.28 -12.99 14.96
CA LEU A 143 11.39 -12.24 15.53
C LEU A 143 11.80 -12.72 16.91
N ALA A 144 10.88 -13.32 17.65
CA ALA A 144 11.14 -13.85 18.98
C ALA A 144 11.91 -15.18 18.96
N THR A 145 11.90 -15.86 17.84
CA THR A 145 12.65 -17.10 17.68
C THR A 145 14.01 -16.85 17.04
#